data_db96691288d7669eed2ee600ee2c77c4
#
_entry.id   db96691288d7669eed2ee600ee2c77c4
#
_cell.length_a   1.000
_cell.length_b   1.000
_cell.length_c   1.000
_cell.angle_alpha   90.00
_cell.angle_beta   90.00
_cell.angle_gamma   90.00
#
_symmetry.space_group_name_H-M   'P 1'
#
loop_
_entity.id
_entity.type
_entity.pdbx_description
1 polymer ?
#
loop_
_entity_poly.entity_id
_entity_poly.type
_entity_poly.pdbx_seq_one_letter_code
_entity_poly.pdbx_strand_id
1 'polypeptide(L)'
;MARLRPRTAPLDRRDRPGLARCVTAGSGALLLVGLTACSGGGGGGGGTAQSAPEAPDSAVISGDDASAASVEMTSALFDSTDAVIVASEEDAPELVDEAGEAGLPMLIGTGPDVVEELDRLSPDTIVTASGTDLGDAAGEREVVEVDPSADSYGDLPSGSAPEDSAEVSVLIDPLNPSPADPAARANAQAAGTSVQEMPNGDPRTNGDSVEAARAVQDQGDLSQGVLAVGSSFGSIDELSSRMETATTVAELPGGGQVAFPGRRMVAAYGSPGTSDLGILGEQDVDGAIERTKELAAEYDPHSDVPVVPAFEIITTVASSEPGPDGNYSNELPPEMIEEWVDAAEEAGVYVVLDLQPGTTDFLTQAQRYEDLLKRPHVGLALDSEWRLEGDQRHMEQVGSVDAAEVNETADWLAQLTRENDLPQKVFVLHQFSTDMLPDRENITADRPELAMLVHADGHGTRDLKMGTWNTLKQDLPEGMGMAWKNFYDEDTPTWTPEETYDIEPRPWFVSYQ
;
A
#
# COMPACT_ATOMS: atom_id res chain seq x y z
N MET A 1 -59.75 -33.03 -12.31
CA MET A 1 -59.69 -34.51 -12.48
C MET A 1 -58.29 -34.78 -13.06
N ALA A 2 -57.54 -35.44 -12.43
CA ALA A 2 -57.05 -36.57 -11.82
C ALA A 2 -55.68 -36.31 -11.15
N ARG A 3 -55.59 -36.68 -9.90
CA ARG A 3 -54.37 -36.70 -9.09
C ARG A 3 -53.48 -37.89 -9.48
N LEU A 4 -52.16 -37.71 -9.45
CA LEU A 4 -51.26 -38.84 -9.15
C LEU A 4 -50.12 -38.34 -8.29
N ARG A 5 -50.01 -38.93 -7.09
CA ARG A 5 -48.97 -38.79 -6.06
C ARG A 5 -47.90 -39.84 -6.21
N PRO A 6 -46.76 -39.67 -5.53
CA PRO A 6 -45.47 -40.23 -5.90
C PRO A 6 -45.20 -41.61 -5.22
N ARG A 7 -44.25 -42.34 -5.75
CA ARG A 7 -43.66 -43.52 -5.10
C ARG A 7 -42.27 -43.17 -4.61
N THR A 8 -42.12 -43.22 -3.30
CA THR A 8 -40.85 -43.32 -2.57
C THR A 8 -40.30 -44.76 -2.66
N ALA A 9 -39.00 -44.89 -2.92
CA ALA A 9 -38.21 -46.08 -2.62
C ALA A 9 -36.88 -45.63 -2.00
N PRO A 10 -36.41 -46.33 -0.95
CA PRO A 10 -35.20 -45.94 -0.21
C PRO A 10 -33.96 -46.53 -0.85
N LEU A 11 -32.86 -45.77 -0.91
CA LEU A 11 -31.53 -46.22 -1.28
C LEU A 11 -30.66 -46.38 -0.05
N ASP A 12 -30.15 -47.56 -0.03
CA ASP A 12 -29.29 -48.30 0.89
C ASP A 12 -27.97 -47.58 1.22
N ARG A 13 -27.63 -47.57 2.50
CA ARG A 13 -26.32 -47.17 3.02
C ARG A 13 -25.31 -48.26 2.76
N ARG A 14 -24.26 -47.99 2.00
CA ARG A 14 -23.01 -48.75 2.09
C ARG A 14 -21.79 -47.85 2.09
N ASP A 15 -21.13 -47.85 3.22
CA ASP A 15 -19.69 -47.82 3.48
C ASP A 15 -18.80 -46.83 2.68
N ARG A 16 -18.41 -45.76 3.36
CA ARG A 16 -17.18 -45.03 3.04
C ARG A 16 -16.11 -45.35 4.10
N PRO A 17 -14.89 -45.78 3.70
CA PRO A 17 -13.78 -45.89 4.64
C PRO A 17 -13.23 -44.48 4.95
N GLY A 18 -13.05 -44.21 6.23
CA GLY A 18 -12.45 -42.99 6.74
C GLY A 18 -10.97 -42.87 6.37
N LEU A 19 -10.58 -41.76 5.83
CA LEU A 19 -9.18 -41.34 5.74
C LEU A 19 -8.84 -40.53 7.00
N ALA A 20 -8.13 -41.22 7.90
CA ALA A 20 -7.50 -40.61 9.06
C ALA A 20 -6.39 -39.66 8.59
N ARG A 21 -6.50 -38.35 8.90
CA ARG A 21 -5.38 -37.43 8.81
C ARG A 21 -4.47 -37.69 10.02
N CYS A 22 -3.31 -38.30 9.76
CA CYS A 22 -2.19 -38.30 10.69
C CYS A 22 -1.54 -36.94 10.69
N VAL A 23 -1.70 -36.24 11.82
CA VAL A 23 -0.82 -35.11 12.19
C VAL A 23 0.44 -35.72 12.78
N THR A 24 1.52 -35.72 12.03
CA THR A 24 2.86 -36.04 12.55
C THR A 24 3.53 -34.72 12.98
N ALA A 25 3.56 -34.51 14.29
CA ALA A 25 4.48 -33.56 14.90
C ALA A 25 5.90 -34.13 14.75
N GLY A 26 6.69 -33.53 13.88
CA GLY A 26 8.11 -33.83 13.72
C GLY A 26 8.94 -32.98 14.64
N SER A 27 9.30 -33.50 15.82
CA SER A 27 10.37 -32.94 16.64
C SER A 27 11.71 -33.28 15.96
N GLY A 28 12.31 -32.30 15.29
CA GLY A 28 13.67 -32.37 14.79
C GLY A 28 14.66 -32.07 15.90
N ALA A 29 15.30 -33.08 16.43
CA ALA A 29 16.45 -32.93 17.29
C ALA A 29 17.67 -32.56 16.43
N LEU A 30 18.22 -31.36 16.60
CA LEU A 30 19.52 -30.99 16.07
C LEU A 30 20.61 -31.80 16.80
N LEU A 31 21.26 -32.69 16.07
CA LEU A 31 22.52 -33.30 16.47
C LEU A 31 23.66 -32.31 16.16
N LEU A 32 24.21 -31.71 17.20
CA LEU A 32 25.52 -31.05 17.15
C LEU A 32 26.59 -32.13 16.90
N VAL A 33 27.11 -32.18 15.69
CA VAL A 33 28.36 -32.89 15.39
C VAL A 33 29.49 -31.86 15.44
N GLY A 34 30.20 -31.84 16.53
CA GLY A 34 31.46 -31.12 16.64
C GLY A 34 32.50 -31.74 15.70
N LEU A 35 32.94 -31.01 14.72
CA LEU A 35 34.13 -31.29 13.93
C LEU A 35 35.24 -30.34 14.37
N THR A 36 36.11 -30.82 15.21
CA THR A 36 37.45 -30.25 15.41
C THR A 36 38.25 -30.51 14.13
N ALA A 37 38.48 -29.46 13.32
CA ALA A 37 39.45 -29.49 12.25
C ALA A 37 40.70 -28.73 12.65
N CYS A 38 41.81 -29.44 12.62
CA CYS A 38 43.15 -28.93 12.84
C CYS A 38 43.59 -27.97 11.74
N SER A 39 44.29 -26.96 12.17
CA SER A 39 45.10 -25.99 11.41
C SER A 39 45.97 -26.62 10.29
N GLY A 40 45.84 -26.06 9.11
CA GLY A 40 46.82 -26.21 8.02
C GLY A 40 46.76 -24.93 7.17
N GLY A 41 47.84 -24.13 7.26
CA GLY A 41 47.93 -22.82 6.64
C GLY A 41 47.91 -22.86 5.12
N GLY A 42 47.30 -21.87 4.52
CA GLY A 42 47.34 -21.50 3.14
C GLY A 42 46.61 -20.15 3.04
N GLY A 43 47.38 -19.07 2.81
CA GLY A 43 46.84 -17.71 2.79
C GLY A 43 45.84 -17.48 1.68
N GLY A 44 44.67 -17.08 2.03
CA GLY A 44 43.67 -16.38 1.32
C GLY A 44 42.99 -15.51 2.36
N GLY A 45 43.21 -14.20 2.34
CA GLY A 45 42.62 -13.29 3.28
C GLY A 45 41.11 -13.28 3.07
N GLY A 46 40.39 -13.96 3.97
CA GLY A 46 38.93 -13.82 4.05
C GLY A 46 38.63 -12.58 4.86
N GLY A 47 38.11 -11.55 4.22
CA GLY A 47 37.67 -10.34 4.86
C GLY A 47 36.52 -10.63 5.80
N THR A 48 36.62 -10.21 7.06
CA THR A 48 35.51 -10.25 8.02
C THR A 48 35.13 -8.84 8.39
N ALA A 49 33.93 -8.41 8.01
CA ALA A 49 33.32 -7.21 8.58
C ALA A 49 32.98 -7.48 10.04
N GLN A 50 33.30 -6.55 10.93
CA GLN A 50 32.91 -6.58 12.33
C GLN A 50 31.77 -5.60 12.54
N SER A 51 30.60 -6.10 12.91
CA SER A 51 29.48 -5.24 13.29
C SER A 51 29.78 -4.45 14.55
N ALA A 52 29.11 -3.28 14.62
CA ALA A 52 28.98 -2.57 15.85
C ALA A 52 28.36 -3.49 16.93
N PRO A 53 28.88 -3.47 18.17
CA PRO A 53 28.44 -4.37 19.23
C PRO A 53 27.05 -4.04 19.78
N GLU A 54 26.53 -2.86 19.52
CA GLU A 54 25.19 -2.38 19.93
C GLU A 54 24.43 -1.92 18.68
N ALA A 55 23.09 -2.09 18.71
CA ALA A 55 22.24 -1.55 17.64
C ALA A 55 22.39 -0.03 17.57
N PRO A 56 22.52 0.55 16.36
CA PRO A 56 22.58 2.00 16.21
C PRO A 56 21.25 2.65 16.63
N ASP A 57 21.28 3.94 16.97
CA ASP A 57 20.07 4.72 17.10
C ASP A 57 19.31 4.70 15.77
N SER A 58 17.98 4.56 15.83
CA SER A 58 17.15 4.55 14.62
C SER A 58 17.18 5.90 13.92
N ALA A 59 17.31 5.87 12.60
CA ALA A 59 17.47 7.07 11.78
C ALA A 59 16.77 6.94 10.41
N VAL A 60 16.36 8.09 9.88
CA VAL A 60 16.06 8.24 8.47
C VAL A 60 17.28 8.90 7.82
N ILE A 61 17.97 8.15 6.98
CA ILE A 61 19.17 8.58 6.26
C ILE A 61 18.68 9.22 4.94
N SER A 62 19.05 10.49 4.71
CA SER A 62 18.74 11.11 3.43
C SER A 62 19.46 10.38 2.30
N GLY A 63 18.70 9.90 1.34
CA GLY A 63 19.26 9.20 0.19
C GLY A 63 19.68 10.11 -0.97
N ASP A 64 19.50 11.42 -0.86
CA ASP A 64 19.73 12.39 -1.95
C ASP A 64 21.23 12.52 -2.28
N ASP A 65 22.10 12.29 -1.32
CA ASP A 65 23.56 12.22 -1.45
C ASP A 65 24.01 10.79 -1.14
N ALA A 66 24.21 9.99 -2.18
CA ALA A 66 24.60 8.59 -2.04
C ALA A 66 25.92 8.40 -1.30
N SER A 67 26.86 9.31 -1.45
CA SER A 67 28.17 9.27 -0.76
C SER A 67 27.96 9.45 0.73
N ALA A 68 27.28 10.51 1.16
CA ALA A 68 27.01 10.78 2.56
C ALA A 68 26.17 9.65 3.21
N ALA A 69 25.13 9.18 2.50
CA ALA A 69 24.28 8.08 2.98
C ALA A 69 25.06 6.77 3.17
N SER A 70 25.96 6.42 2.23
CA SER A 70 26.79 5.21 2.35
C SER A 70 27.74 5.27 3.55
N VAL A 71 28.34 6.45 3.81
CA VAL A 71 29.20 6.69 4.97
C VAL A 71 28.39 6.59 6.29
N GLU A 72 27.21 7.20 6.34
CA GLU A 72 26.34 7.13 7.53
C GLU A 72 25.94 5.68 7.82
N MET A 73 25.58 4.91 6.79
CA MET A 73 25.25 3.49 6.95
C MET A 73 26.41 2.63 7.42
N THR A 74 27.59 2.77 6.79
CA THR A 74 28.76 1.98 7.21
C THR A 74 29.21 2.35 8.62
N SER A 75 29.12 3.63 8.98
CA SER A 75 29.41 4.11 10.33
C SER A 75 28.44 3.55 11.39
N ALA A 76 27.18 3.36 11.03
CA ALA A 76 26.17 2.79 11.91
C ALA A 76 26.29 1.26 12.07
N LEU A 77 26.72 0.57 11.00
CA LEU A 77 26.66 -0.89 10.95
C LEU A 77 27.97 -1.59 11.29
N PHE A 78 29.14 -0.96 11.04
CA PHE A 78 30.43 -1.62 11.12
C PHE A 78 31.45 -0.84 11.96
N ASP A 79 32.17 -1.54 12.83
CA ASP A 79 33.34 -1.00 13.52
C ASP A 79 34.58 -1.04 12.61
N SER A 80 34.76 -2.11 11.83
CA SER A 80 35.87 -2.31 10.91
C SER A 80 35.53 -3.35 9.85
N THR A 81 36.35 -3.41 8.79
CA THR A 81 36.24 -4.46 7.75
C THR A 81 37.63 -4.71 7.14
N ASP A 82 37.92 -5.96 6.74
CA ASP A 82 39.17 -6.27 6.03
C ASP A 82 39.10 -5.87 4.54
N ALA A 83 37.89 -5.82 3.96
CA ALA A 83 37.69 -5.40 2.59
C ALA A 83 36.38 -4.59 2.42
N VAL A 84 36.34 -3.65 1.49
CA VAL A 84 35.20 -2.78 1.20
C VAL A 84 35.09 -2.53 -0.30
N ILE A 85 33.87 -2.38 -0.79
CA ILE A 85 33.64 -1.92 -2.15
C ILE A 85 33.56 -0.38 -2.15
N VAL A 86 34.31 0.26 -3.04
CA VAL A 86 34.21 1.69 -3.32
C VAL A 86 33.73 1.85 -4.76
N ALA A 87 32.51 2.30 -4.95
CA ALA A 87 31.85 2.44 -6.26
C ALA A 87 31.54 3.90 -6.58
N SER A 88 31.45 4.22 -7.87
CA SER A 88 30.75 5.43 -8.33
C SER A 88 29.23 5.23 -8.22
N GLU A 89 28.44 6.31 -8.24
CA GLU A 89 26.97 6.18 -8.31
C GLU A 89 26.51 5.41 -9.56
N GLU A 90 27.26 5.49 -10.67
CA GLU A 90 26.97 4.80 -11.93
C GLU A 90 27.24 3.29 -11.83
N ASP A 91 28.32 2.89 -11.16
CA ASP A 91 28.74 1.49 -11.05
C ASP A 91 28.09 0.74 -9.86
N ALA A 92 27.63 1.46 -8.84
CA ALA A 92 27.08 0.85 -7.63
C ALA A 92 25.90 -0.11 -7.88
N PRO A 93 24.94 0.17 -8.78
CA PRO A 93 23.87 -0.76 -9.11
C PRO A 93 24.32 -2.08 -9.73
N GLU A 94 25.44 -2.07 -10.47
CA GLU A 94 26.00 -3.27 -11.10
C GLU A 94 26.85 -4.10 -10.13
N LEU A 95 27.36 -3.46 -9.05
CA LEU A 95 28.22 -4.10 -8.04
C LEU A 95 27.43 -4.62 -6.82
N VAL A 96 26.17 -4.26 -6.66
CA VAL A 96 25.41 -4.54 -5.42
C VAL A 96 25.22 -6.02 -5.15
N ASP A 97 24.91 -6.82 -6.16
CA ASP A 97 24.66 -8.25 -6.00
C ASP A 97 25.94 -9.00 -5.60
N GLU A 98 27.06 -8.70 -6.26
CA GLU A 98 28.38 -9.29 -5.96
C GLU A 98 28.91 -8.82 -4.61
N ALA A 99 28.66 -7.55 -4.24
CA ALA A 99 28.98 -7.03 -2.91
C ALA A 99 28.27 -7.84 -1.83
N GLY A 100 27.00 -8.07 -2.05
CA GLY A 100 26.17 -8.85 -1.15
C GLY A 100 26.60 -10.30 -1.04
N GLU A 101 26.84 -10.99 -2.18
CA GLU A 101 27.33 -12.38 -2.20
C GLU A 101 28.70 -12.52 -1.54
N ALA A 102 29.57 -11.54 -1.73
CA ALA A 102 30.88 -11.49 -1.09
C ALA A 102 30.82 -11.06 0.40
N GLY A 103 29.69 -10.53 0.88
CA GLY A 103 29.52 -10.01 2.24
C GLY A 103 30.40 -8.78 2.53
N LEU A 104 30.58 -7.91 1.53
CA LEU A 104 31.42 -6.71 1.61
C LEU A 104 30.59 -5.45 1.79
N PRO A 105 30.92 -4.57 2.76
CA PRO A 105 30.34 -3.24 2.82
C PRO A 105 30.61 -2.42 1.56
N MET A 106 29.71 -1.48 1.23
CA MET A 106 29.84 -0.61 0.07
C MET A 106 29.80 0.85 0.47
N LEU A 107 30.79 1.61 -0.01
CA LEU A 107 30.86 3.07 0.02
C LEU A 107 30.66 3.62 -1.41
N ILE A 108 29.97 4.75 -1.55
CA ILE A 108 29.74 5.40 -2.83
C ILE A 108 30.55 6.69 -2.90
N GLY A 109 31.35 6.86 -3.98
CA GLY A 109 32.19 8.03 -4.21
C GLY A 109 33.60 7.91 -3.62
N THR A 110 34.39 8.98 -3.81
CA THR A 110 35.80 9.07 -3.39
C THR A 110 36.11 10.40 -2.68
N GLY A 111 35.07 11.06 -2.16
CA GLY A 111 35.18 12.33 -1.46
C GLY A 111 35.91 12.24 -0.11
N PRO A 112 36.19 13.41 0.51
CA PRO A 112 36.88 13.45 1.80
C PRO A 112 36.22 12.62 2.91
N ASP A 113 34.88 12.59 2.95
CA ASP A 113 34.10 11.86 3.96
C ASP A 113 34.27 10.34 3.77
N VAL A 114 34.32 9.86 2.51
CA VAL A 114 34.62 8.46 2.19
C VAL A 114 36.05 8.09 2.60
N VAL A 115 37.02 8.99 2.37
CA VAL A 115 38.41 8.77 2.81
C VAL A 115 38.50 8.66 4.34
N GLU A 116 37.81 9.53 5.08
CA GLU A 116 37.76 9.47 6.55
C GLU A 116 37.10 8.16 7.02
N GLU A 117 36.03 7.73 6.38
CA GLU A 117 35.34 6.48 6.69
C GLU A 117 36.21 5.25 6.37
N LEU A 118 36.93 5.25 5.25
CA LEU A 118 37.92 4.23 4.93
C LEU A 118 39.05 4.16 5.96
N ASP A 119 39.50 5.31 6.50
CA ASP A 119 40.50 5.34 7.55
C ASP A 119 39.94 4.78 8.88
N ARG A 120 38.64 5.02 9.17
CA ARG A 120 37.94 4.47 10.32
C ARG A 120 37.76 2.95 10.23
N LEU A 121 37.23 2.48 9.07
CA LEU A 121 36.96 1.05 8.80
C LEU A 121 38.25 0.25 8.68
N SER A 122 39.36 0.90 8.30
CA SER A 122 40.73 0.33 8.17
C SER A 122 40.81 -0.92 7.27
N PRO A 123 40.21 -0.97 6.09
CA PRO A 123 40.29 -2.13 5.21
C PRO A 123 41.71 -2.32 4.65
N ASP A 124 42.14 -3.59 4.53
CA ASP A 124 43.38 -3.95 3.83
C ASP A 124 43.16 -3.88 2.30
N THR A 125 41.94 -4.15 1.84
CA THR A 125 41.60 -4.25 0.41
C THR A 125 40.42 -3.35 0.03
N ILE A 126 40.55 -2.63 -1.08
CA ILE A 126 39.44 -1.94 -1.76
C ILE A 126 39.11 -2.69 -3.06
N VAL A 127 37.85 -3.04 -3.26
CA VAL A 127 37.31 -3.54 -4.52
C VAL A 127 36.62 -2.37 -5.25
N THR A 128 36.89 -2.20 -6.53
CA THR A 128 36.29 -1.10 -7.30
C THR A 128 36.10 -1.47 -8.77
N ALA A 129 35.24 -0.75 -9.48
CA ALA A 129 35.09 -0.91 -10.91
C ALA A 129 36.39 -0.51 -11.67
N SER A 130 36.68 -1.24 -12.74
CA SER A 130 37.88 -0.98 -13.57
C SER A 130 37.83 0.44 -14.18
N GLY A 131 38.85 1.21 -13.87
CA GLY A 131 39.00 2.58 -14.36
C GLY A 131 38.44 3.65 -13.40
N THR A 132 37.97 3.28 -12.23
CA THR A 132 37.56 4.23 -11.17
C THR A 132 38.81 4.95 -10.62
N ASP A 133 38.76 6.28 -10.59
CA ASP A 133 39.82 7.09 -9.99
C ASP A 133 39.59 7.22 -8.49
N LEU A 134 40.26 6.42 -7.71
CA LEU A 134 40.15 6.41 -6.23
C LEU A 134 40.87 7.62 -5.58
N GLY A 135 41.80 8.30 -6.29
CA GLY A 135 42.53 9.43 -5.74
C GLY A 135 43.15 9.10 -4.37
N ASP A 136 42.85 9.94 -3.35
CA ASP A 136 43.37 9.78 -2.00
C ASP A 136 42.70 8.58 -1.25
N ALA A 137 41.55 8.06 -1.71
CA ALA A 137 40.88 6.91 -1.14
C ALA A 137 41.69 5.60 -1.25
N ALA A 138 42.54 5.47 -2.28
CA ALA A 138 43.40 4.30 -2.42
C ALA A 138 44.37 4.14 -1.23
N GLY A 139 45.00 5.23 -0.79
CA GLY A 139 45.96 5.21 0.31
C GLY A 139 47.11 4.20 0.07
N GLU A 140 47.39 3.38 1.09
CA GLU A 140 48.37 2.25 1.05
C GLU A 140 47.63 0.88 0.88
N ARG A 141 46.32 0.87 0.59
CA ARG A 141 45.47 -0.33 0.53
C ARG A 141 45.68 -1.10 -0.78
N GLU A 142 45.48 -2.40 -0.74
CA GLU A 142 45.41 -3.21 -1.97
C GLU A 142 44.15 -2.84 -2.76
N VAL A 143 44.28 -2.63 -4.08
CA VAL A 143 43.15 -2.31 -4.95
C VAL A 143 42.89 -3.49 -5.89
N VAL A 144 41.69 -4.03 -5.85
CA VAL A 144 41.19 -5.07 -6.76
C VAL A 144 40.19 -4.42 -7.73
N GLU A 145 40.58 -4.34 -8.99
CA GLU A 145 39.68 -3.81 -10.04
C GLU A 145 38.85 -4.93 -10.64
N VAL A 146 37.53 -4.71 -10.77
CA VAL A 146 36.60 -5.63 -11.41
C VAL A 146 35.93 -4.95 -12.61
N ASP A 147 35.51 -5.75 -13.59
CA ASP A 147 34.70 -5.26 -14.70
C ASP A 147 33.21 -5.43 -14.35
N PRO A 148 32.44 -4.35 -14.08
CA PRO A 148 31.05 -4.45 -13.67
C PRO A 148 30.15 -5.17 -14.68
N SER A 149 30.55 -5.21 -15.96
CA SER A 149 29.81 -5.88 -17.03
C SER A 149 30.14 -7.37 -17.19
N ALA A 150 31.05 -7.91 -16.37
CA ALA A 150 31.43 -9.32 -16.45
C ALA A 150 30.40 -10.24 -15.77
N ASP A 151 30.21 -11.44 -16.31
CA ASP A 151 29.32 -12.45 -15.70
C ASP A 151 29.83 -12.97 -14.33
N SER A 152 31.05 -12.64 -13.92
CA SER A 152 31.67 -13.02 -12.64
C SER A 152 32.93 -12.19 -12.43
N TYR A 153 33.16 -11.75 -11.21
CA TYR A 153 34.32 -10.91 -10.82
C TYR A 153 35.52 -11.70 -10.32
N GLY A 154 35.50 -13.04 -10.44
CA GLY A 154 36.59 -13.90 -10.03
C GLY A 154 36.64 -14.14 -8.51
N ASP A 155 37.84 -14.30 -7.96
CA ASP A 155 38.02 -14.53 -6.52
C ASP A 155 38.03 -13.18 -5.78
N LEU A 156 36.85 -12.62 -5.47
CA LEU A 156 36.74 -11.47 -4.57
C LEU A 156 37.14 -11.86 -3.13
N PRO A 157 37.66 -10.90 -2.35
CA PRO A 157 37.72 -11.10 -0.90
C PRO A 157 36.31 -11.43 -0.40
N SER A 158 36.19 -12.49 0.38
CA SER A 158 34.89 -12.86 0.95
C SER A 158 34.81 -12.39 2.39
N GLY A 159 33.79 -11.59 2.69
CA GLY A 159 33.35 -11.29 4.05
C GLY A 159 32.42 -12.40 4.56
N SER A 160 32.32 -12.53 5.87
CA SER A 160 31.23 -13.26 6.49
C SER A 160 30.50 -12.31 7.42
N ALA A 161 29.18 -12.38 7.42
CA ALA A 161 28.40 -11.65 8.39
C ALA A 161 28.89 -11.97 9.81
N PRO A 162 28.95 -10.99 10.69
CA PRO A 162 29.38 -11.19 12.07
C PRO A 162 28.49 -12.20 12.80
N GLU A 163 29.11 -13.06 13.64
CA GLU A 163 28.36 -14.09 14.41
C GLU A 163 27.44 -13.48 15.49
N ASP A 164 27.75 -12.27 15.97
CA ASP A 164 27.04 -11.55 17.03
C ASP A 164 26.63 -10.14 16.52
N SER A 165 25.97 -10.04 15.35
CA SER A 165 25.44 -8.77 14.86
C SER A 165 24.26 -8.29 15.72
N ALA A 166 24.21 -7.00 16.01
CA ALA A 166 23.03 -6.38 16.58
C ALA A 166 21.83 -6.57 15.64
N GLU A 167 20.62 -6.71 16.19
CA GLU A 167 19.41 -6.77 15.40
C GLU A 167 19.18 -5.39 14.75
N VAL A 168 19.33 -5.33 13.43
CA VAL A 168 19.15 -4.12 12.62
C VAL A 168 18.22 -4.42 11.46
N SER A 169 17.33 -3.49 11.15
CA SER A 169 16.47 -3.53 9.98
C SER A 169 16.77 -2.34 9.07
N VAL A 170 17.07 -2.63 7.81
CA VAL A 170 17.30 -1.60 6.79
C VAL A 170 16.06 -1.49 5.93
N LEU A 171 15.48 -0.28 5.82
CA LEU A 171 14.27 -0.01 5.07
C LEU A 171 14.59 0.81 3.82
N ILE A 172 13.99 0.48 2.68
CA ILE A 172 14.08 1.25 1.44
C ILE A 172 12.69 1.43 0.80
N ASP A 173 12.55 2.42 -0.07
CA ASP A 173 11.33 2.69 -0.81
C ASP A 173 11.46 2.30 -2.29
N PRO A 174 10.89 1.18 -2.73
CA PRO A 174 11.01 0.72 -4.11
C PRO A 174 10.25 1.60 -5.12
N LEU A 175 9.30 2.44 -4.68
CA LEU A 175 8.55 3.34 -5.56
C LEU A 175 9.23 4.71 -5.73
N ASN A 176 10.07 5.11 -4.78
CA ASN A 176 10.88 6.31 -4.86
C ASN A 176 12.34 5.95 -4.59
N PRO A 177 12.99 5.23 -5.53
CA PRO A 177 14.34 4.72 -5.31
C PRO A 177 15.35 5.85 -5.12
N SER A 178 16.25 5.65 -4.18
CA SER A 178 17.32 6.56 -3.84
C SER A 178 18.64 6.16 -4.55
N PRO A 179 19.51 7.09 -4.94
CA PRO A 179 20.86 6.77 -5.36
C PRO A 179 21.69 5.99 -4.33
N ALA A 180 21.30 6.01 -3.07
CA ALA A 180 21.93 5.26 -1.97
C ALA A 180 21.44 3.81 -1.82
N ASP A 181 20.36 3.39 -2.51
CA ASP A 181 19.78 2.04 -2.36
C ASP A 181 20.78 0.90 -2.64
N PRO A 182 21.71 0.98 -3.62
CA PRO A 182 22.73 -0.04 -3.81
C PRO A 182 23.61 -0.24 -2.56
N ALA A 183 24.08 0.87 -1.95
CA ALA A 183 24.83 0.80 -0.71
C ALA A 183 23.99 0.30 0.47
N ALA A 184 22.70 0.68 0.53
CA ALA A 184 21.78 0.18 1.55
C ALA A 184 21.65 -1.35 1.49
N ARG A 185 21.43 -1.91 0.30
CA ARG A 185 21.33 -3.35 0.09
C ARG A 185 22.64 -4.08 0.39
N ALA A 186 23.77 -3.60 -0.13
CA ALA A 186 25.08 -4.20 0.11
C ALA A 186 25.46 -4.18 1.59
N ASN A 187 25.28 -3.05 2.27
CA ASN A 187 25.62 -2.89 3.68
C ASN A 187 24.70 -3.73 4.59
N ALA A 188 23.41 -3.79 4.30
CA ALA A 188 22.49 -4.68 5.02
C ALA A 188 22.94 -6.14 4.92
N GLN A 189 23.25 -6.62 3.73
CA GLN A 189 23.68 -7.98 3.50
C GLN A 189 25.04 -8.28 4.16
N ALA A 190 25.99 -7.36 4.07
CA ALA A 190 27.29 -7.47 4.77
C ALA A 190 27.14 -7.51 6.30
N ALA A 191 26.15 -6.80 6.85
CA ALA A 191 25.78 -6.85 8.25
C ALA A 191 25.01 -8.10 8.67
N GLY A 192 24.63 -8.97 7.71
CA GLY A 192 23.86 -10.19 7.97
C GLY A 192 22.37 -9.96 8.14
N THR A 193 21.84 -8.81 7.71
CA THR A 193 20.42 -8.50 7.70
C THR A 193 19.87 -8.38 6.28
N SER A 194 18.54 -8.38 6.14
CA SER A 194 17.86 -8.15 4.87
C SER A 194 17.25 -6.76 4.82
N VAL A 195 17.15 -6.23 3.61
CA VAL A 195 16.40 -5.01 3.36
C VAL A 195 14.91 -5.31 3.38
N GLN A 196 14.14 -4.46 4.03
CA GLN A 196 12.67 -4.47 3.99
C GLN A 196 12.19 -3.37 3.05
N GLU A 197 11.31 -3.72 2.13
CA GLU A 197 10.74 -2.78 1.17
C GLU A 197 9.47 -2.16 1.72
N MET A 198 9.43 -0.83 1.76
CA MET A 198 8.30 -0.05 2.25
C MET A 198 7.88 0.98 1.19
N PRO A 199 6.96 0.61 0.27
CA PRO A 199 6.53 1.50 -0.80
C PRO A 199 6.02 2.85 -0.27
N ASN A 200 6.45 3.94 -0.90
CA ASN A 200 6.25 5.34 -0.47
C ASN A 200 6.81 5.68 0.92
N GLY A 201 7.77 4.92 1.42
CA GLY A 201 8.31 5.12 2.75
C GLY A 201 7.28 4.94 3.87
N ASP A 202 6.17 4.22 3.60
CA ASP A 202 5.11 4.01 4.57
C ASP A 202 4.88 2.52 4.86
N PRO A 203 5.15 2.06 6.09
CA PRO A 203 4.98 0.66 6.48
C PRO A 203 3.53 0.16 6.42
N ARG A 204 2.57 1.05 6.20
CA ARG A 204 1.13 0.73 6.13
C ARG A 204 0.63 0.50 4.70
N THR A 205 1.49 0.63 3.68
CA THR A 205 1.08 0.68 2.26
C THR A 205 0.48 -0.63 1.78
N ASN A 206 1.05 -1.78 2.14
CA ASN A 206 0.57 -3.10 1.76
C ASN A 206 0.80 -4.14 2.87
N GLY A 207 0.33 -5.38 2.67
CA GLY A 207 0.45 -6.45 3.66
C GLY A 207 1.89 -6.82 3.98
N ASP A 208 2.76 -6.85 2.98
CA ASP A 208 4.18 -7.20 3.16
C ASP A 208 4.89 -6.15 4.01
N SER A 209 4.61 -4.86 3.77
CA SER A 209 5.15 -3.75 4.59
C SER A 209 4.66 -3.81 6.04
N VAL A 210 3.38 -4.14 6.25
CA VAL A 210 2.80 -4.32 7.59
C VAL A 210 3.43 -5.52 8.30
N GLU A 211 3.64 -6.65 7.61
CA GLU A 211 4.32 -7.81 8.17
C GLU A 211 5.77 -7.48 8.53
N ALA A 212 6.49 -6.76 7.66
CA ALA A 212 7.83 -6.28 7.92
C ALA A 212 7.89 -5.34 9.14
N ALA A 213 6.94 -4.40 9.25
CA ALA A 213 6.85 -3.51 10.42
C ALA A 213 6.62 -4.27 11.74
N ARG A 214 5.75 -5.27 11.72
CA ARG A 214 5.52 -6.17 12.87
C ARG A 214 6.78 -6.94 13.24
N ALA A 215 7.50 -7.49 12.25
CA ALA A 215 8.74 -8.21 12.49
C ALA A 215 9.83 -7.31 13.10
N VAL A 216 9.94 -6.05 12.66
CA VAL A 216 10.85 -5.06 13.23
C VAL A 216 10.48 -4.73 14.68
N GLN A 217 9.19 -4.52 14.97
CA GLN A 217 8.74 -4.21 16.33
C GLN A 217 8.91 -5.38 17.30
N ASP A 218 8.79 -6.62 16.83
CA ASP A 218 9.02 -7.82 17.65
C ASP A 218 10.50 -7.95 18.09
N GLN A 219 11.45 -7.26 17.43
CA GLN A 219 12.87 -7.23 17.78
C GLN A 219 13.17 -6.29 18.97
N GLY A 220 12.31 -5.30 19.25
CA GLY A 220 12.49 -4.41 20.40
C GLY A 220 11.94 -3.00 20.26
N ASP A 221 12.59 -2.06 20.92
CA ASP A 221 12.26 -0.65 20.92
C ASP A 221 12.65 -0.01 19.58
N LEU A 222 11.70 0.60 18.90
CA LEU A 222 11.92 1.31 17.62
C LEU A 222 12.87 2.52 17.71
N SER A 223 13.36 2.86 18.90
CA SER A 223 14.39 3.89 19.06
C SER A 223 15.77 3.44 18.58
N GLN A 224 16.00 2.14 18.42
CA GLN A 224 17.26 1.55 17.98
C GLN A 224 17.05 0.50 16.90
N GLY A 225 18.04 0.34 16.02
CA GLY A 225 18.10 -0.74 15.05
C GLY A 225 17.29 -0.53 13.77
N VAL A 226 16.70 0.65 13.53
CA VAL A 226 15.97 0.93 12.27
C VAL A 226 16.73 1.99 11.46
N LEU A 227 17.22 1.62 10.29
CA LEU A 227 17.87 2.52 9.33
C LEU A 227 17.02 2.59 8.07
N ALA A 228 16.28 3.68 7.88
CA ALA A 228 15.46 3.92 6.69
C ALA A 228 16.20 4.83 5.72
N VAL A 229 16.36 4.40 4.46
CA VAL A 229 17.13 5.13 3.43
C VAL A 229 16.18 5.75 2.41
N GLY A 230 16.17 7.07 2.35
CA GLY A 230 15.36 7.87 1.44
C GLY A 230 14.49 8.91 2.14
N SER A 231 14.28 10.04 1.48
CA SER A 231 13.50 11.17 2.00
C SER A 231 11.98 10.88 2.11
N SER A 232 11.48 9.86 1.41
CA SER A 232 10.06 9.44 1.46
C SER A 232 9.61 8.93 2.82
N PHE A 233 10.55 8.47 3.66
CA PHE A 233 10.25 8.03 5.03
C PHE A 233 9.87 9.18 5.98
N GLY A 234 10.18 10.43 5.61
CA GLY A 234 9.95 11.61 6.44
C GLY A 234 10.94 11.72 7.60
N SER A 235 10.46 12.10 8.78
CA SER A 235 11.26 12.10 10.00
C SER A 235 11.19 10.74 10.72
N ILE A 236 12.18 10.46 11.59
CA ILE A 236 12.17 9.23 12.39
C ILE A 236 10.96 9.15 13.33
N ASP A 237 10.47 10.28 13.84
CA ASP A 237 9.27 10.34 14.68
C ASP A 237 8.01 9.95 13.88
N GLU A 238 7.89 10.43 12.63
CA GLU A 238 6.79 10.05 11.73
C GLU A 238 6.85 8.59 11.35
N LEU A 239 8.04 8.07 11.00
CA LEU A 239 8.23 6.66 10.67
C LEU A 239 7.88 5.79 11.88
N SER A 240 8.37 6.10 13.07
CA SER A 240 8.06 5.35 14.30
C SER A 240 6.56 5.32 14.60
N SER A 241 5.86 6.44 14.43
CA SER A 241 4.41 6.51 14.60
C SER A 241 3.65 5.65 13.57
N ARG A 242 4.10 5.65 12.29
CA ARG A 242 3.51 4.79 11.25
C ARG A 242 3.79 3.30 11.51
N MET A 243 4.98 2.97 11.99
CA MET A 243 5.35 1.60 12.40
C MET A 243 4.48 1.11 13.56
N GLU A 244 4.26 1.92 14.59
CA GLU A 244 3.35 1.60 15.69
C GLU A 244 1.92 1.36 15.18
N THR A 245 1.42 2.22 14.30
CA THR A 245 0.11 2.07 13.66
C THR A 245 0.03 0.75 12.87
N ALA A 246 1.07 0.43 12.09
CA ALA A 246 1.12 -0.81 11.29
C ALA A 246 0.96 -2.07 12.14
N THR A 247 1.36 -2.04 13.40
CA THR A 247 1.28 -3.22 14.30
C THR A 247 -0.03 -3.34 15.06
N THR A 248 -0.75 -2.23 15.27
CA THR A 248 -1.93 -2.16 16.14
C THR A 248 -3.26 -2.12 15.39
N VAL A 249 -3.26 -1.57 14.18
CA VAL A 249 -4.49 -1.35 13.39
C VAL A 249 -4.77 -2.55 12.48
N ALA A 250 -6.05 -2.81 12.20
CA ALA A 250 -6.49 -3.84 11.27
C ALA A 250 -6.08 -3.48 9.82
N GLU A 251 -5.85 -4.51 9.01
CA GLU A 251 -5.58 -4.33 7.59
C GLU A 251 -6.87 -4.22 6.78
N LEU A 252 -6.78 -3.49 5.68
CA LEU A 252 -7.83 -3.40 4.66
C LEU A 252 -7.88 -4.67 3.81
N PRO A 253 -8.98 -4.96 3.10
CA PRO A 253 -9.01 -5.98 2.06
C PRO A 253 -7.85 -5.82 1.07
N GLY A 254 -7.12 -6.90 0.83
CA GLY A 254 -5.90 -6.89 0.02
C GLY A 254 -4.61 -6.52 0.77
N GLY A 255 -4.66 -6.37 2.10
CA GLY A 255 -3.50 -6.09 2.97
C GLY A 255 -3.19 -4.60 3.12
N GLY A 256 -2.38 -4.21 4.10
CA GLY A 256 -2.04 -2.81 4.38
C GLY A 256 -3.18 -2.01 5.02
N GLN A 257 -2.90 -0.76 5.38
CA GLN A 257 -3.80 0.08 6.18
C GLN A 257 -4.07 1.45 5.56
N VAL A 258 -3.38 1.81 4.46
CA VAL A 258 -3.70 2.98 3.63
C VAL A 258 -4.46 2.51 2.39
N ALA A 259 -5.52 3.25 2.01
CA ALA A 259 -6.37 2.85 0.90
C ALA A 259 -5.63 2.88 -0.44
N PHE A 260 -4.83 3.92 -0.65
CA PHE A 260 -4.00 4.12 -1.85
C PHE A 260 -2.62 4.66 -1.44
N PRO A 261 -1.56 4.37 -2.19
CA PRO A 261 -1.49 3.75 -3.52
C PRO A 261 -1.29 2.23 -3.54
N GLY A 262 -1.28 1.54 -2.39
CA GLY A 262 -0.96 0.11 -2.29
C GLY A 262 -1.93 -0.82 -3.04
N ARG A 263 -3.02 -0.31 -3.54
CA ARG A 263 -4.06 -1.04 -4.31
C ARG A 263 -4.84 -0.10 -5.21
N ARG A 264 -5.71 -0.68 -6.06
CA ARG A 264 -6.82 -0.02 -6.74
C ARG A 264 -8.11 -0.74 -6.37
N MET A 265 -9.26 -0.10 -6.55
CA MET A 265 -10.55 -0.71 -6.24
C MET A 265 -11.47 -0.69 -7.45
N VAL A 266 -12.23 -1.78 -7.63
CA VAL A 266 -13.28 -1.88 -8.66
C VAL A 266 -14.57 -2.30 -7.98
N ALA A 267 -15.61 -1.47 -8.13
CA ALA A 267 -16.85 -1.56 -7.37
C ALA A 267 -18.07 -1.88 -8.22
N ALA A 268 -18.96 -2.69 -7.68
CA ALA A 268 -20.36 -2.73 -8.11
C ALA A 268 -21.13 -1.62 -7.37
N TYR A 269 -21.80 -0.75 -8.14
CA TYR A 269 -22.62 0.35 -7.63
C TYR A 269 -24.09 -0.04 -7.61
N GLY A 270 -24.84 0.45 -6.63
CA GLY A 270 -26.28 0.30 -6.57
C GLY A 270 -26.84 0.21 -5.16
N SER A 271 -28.11 -0.17 -5.05
CA SER A 271 -28.80 -0.29 -3.76
C SER A 271 -29.33 -1.72 -3.57
N PRO A 272 -29.15 -2.32 -2.38
CA PRO A 272 -29.68 -3.64 -2.08
C PRO A 272 -31.19 -3.76 -2.34
N GLY A 273 -31.58 -4.86 -3.01
CA GLY A 273 -32.99 -5.21 -3.21
C GLY A 273 -33.71 -4.48 -4.35
N THR A 274 -32.99 -3.69 -5.17
CA THR A 274 -33.55 -3.07 -6.37
C THR A 274 -32.56 -3.08 -7.52
N SER A 275 -32.97 -3.59 -8.67
CA SER A 275 -32.19 -3.58 -9.92
C SER A 275 -32.24 -2.25 -10.67
N ASP A 276 -33.07 -1.31 -10.21
CA ASP A 276 -33.30 -0.05 -10.93
C ASP A 276 -32.22 1.00 -10.63
N LEU A 277 -31.36 0.74 -9.63
CA LEU A 277 -30.35 1.69 -9.15
C LEU A 277 -28.90 1.23 -9.40
N GLY A 278 -28.72 0.14 -10.11
CA GLY A 278 -27.40 -0.35 -10.51
C GLY A 278 -27.17 -1.84 -10.28
N ILE A 279 -26.04 -2.31 -10.76
CA ILE A 279 -25.72 -3.75 -10.85
C ILE A 279 -25.63 -4.45 -9.51
N LEU A 280 -25.37 -3.72 -8.42
CA LEU A 280 -25.28 -4.30 -7.08
C LEU A 280 -26.61 -4.94 -6.64
N GLY A 281 -27.75 -4.30 -6.92
CA GLY A 281 -29.06 -4.74 -6.51
C GLY A 281 -29.75 -5.73 -7.44
N GLU A 282 -29.11 -6.17 -8.53
CA GLU A 282 -29.66 -7.13 -9.51
C GLU A 282 -29.67 -8.57 -8.96
N GLN A 283 -28.91 -8.86 -7.91
CA GLN A 283 -28.77 -10.17 -7.28
C GLN A 283 -28.75 -10.04 -5.75
N ASP A 284 -28.70 -11.18 -5.06
CA ASP A 284 -28.45 -11.23 -3.63
C ASP A 284 -26.95 -10.92 -3.30
N VAL A 285 -26.63 -10.83 -2.03
CA VAL A 285 -25.28 -10.43 -1.59
C VAL A 285 -24.20 -11.40 -2.07
N ASP A 286 -24.46 -12.72 -2.07
CA ASP A 286 -23.51 -13.71 -2.54
C ASP A 286 -23.23 -13.56 -4.04
N GLY A 287 -24.28 -13.36 -4.84
CA GLY A 287 -24.15 -13.09 -6.27
C GLY A 287 -23.46 -11.76 -6.57
N ALA A 288 -23.68 -10.74 -5.75
CA ALA A 288 -22.98 -9.45 -5.88
C ALA A 288 -21.47 -9.59 -5.57
N ILE A 289 -21.10 -10.38 -4.55
CA ILE A 289 -19.70 -10.68 -4.21
C ILE A 289 -19.02 -11.40 -5.38
N GLU A 290 -19.64 -12.45 -5.93
CA GLU A 290 -19.08 -13.19 -7.07
C GLU A 290 -18.86 -12.27 -8.27
N ARG A 291 -19.89 -11.52 -8.66
CA ARG A 291 -19.83 -10.59 -9.80
C ARG A 291 -18.77 -9.51 -9.63
N THR A 292 -18.65 -8.94 -8.43
CA THR A 292 -17.69 -7.87 -8.19
C THR A 292 -16.25 -8.40 -8.18
N LYS A 293 -16.02 -9.62 -7.67
CA LYS A 293 -14.72 -10.29 -7.75
C LYS A 293 -14.33 -10.62 -9.20
N GLU A 294 -15.28 -11.10 -10.02
CA GLU A 294 -15.05 -11.34 -11.44
C GLU A 294 -14.68 -10.03 -12.15
N LEU A 295 -15.42 -8.94 -11.85
CA LEU A 295 -15.17 -7.63 -12.41
C LEU A 295 -13.79 -7.07 -12.02
N ALA A 296 -13.41 -7.19 -10.76
CA ALA A 296 -12.08 -6.77 -10.29
C ALA A 296 -10.96 -7.57 -10.96
N ALA A 297 -11.15 -8.88 -11.13
CA ALA A 297 -10.17 -9.76 -11.78
C ALA A 297 -9.94 -9.43 -13.27
N GLU A 298 -10.91 -8.80 -13.96
CA GLU A 298 -10.71 -8.30 -15.32
C GLU A 298 -9.72 -7.14 -15.40
N TYR A 299 -9.49 -6.44 -14.28
CA TYR A 299 -8.55 -5.32 -14.18
C TYR A 299 -7.13 -5.74 -13.77
N ASP A 300 -6.96 -6.89 -13.12
CA ASP A 300 -5.65 -7.37 -12.65
C ASP A 300 -4.55 -7.35 -13.73
N PRO A 301 -4.80 -7.80 -15.00
CA PRO A 301 -3.78 -7.77 -16.03
C PRO A 301 -3.29 -6.37 -16.45
N HIS A 302 -4.03 -5.34 -16.07
CA HIS A 302 -3.81 -3.93 -16.45
C HIS A 302 -3.31 -3.08 -15.27
N SER A 303 -3.09 -3.69 -14.10
CA SER A 303 -2.68 -3.01 -12.87
C SER A 303 -1.29 -3.44 -12.44
N ASP A 304 -0.54 -2.51 -11.88
CA ASP A 304 0.77 -2.69 -11.26
C ASP A 304 0.68 -2.95 -9.75
N VAL A 305 -0.52 -2.81 -9.18
CA VAL A 305 -0.85 -3.09 -7.77
C VAL A 305 -2.11 -3.95 -7.70
N PRO A 306 -2.37 -4.67 -6.59
CA PRO A 306 -3.57 -5.48 -6.42
C PRO A 306 -4.85 -4.71 -6.70
N VAL A 307 -5.81 -5.34 -7.39
CA VAL A 307 -7.15 -4.78 -7.62
C VAL A 307 -8.13 -5.41 -6.63
N VAL A 308 -8.64 -4.61 -5.72
CA VAL A 308 -9.56 -5.05 -4.66
C VAL A 308 -11.01 -4.87 -5.11
N PRO A 309 -11.85 -5.91 -5.02
CA PRO A 309 -13.28 -5.77 -5.27
C PRO A 309 -13.91 -4.89 -4.19
N ALA A 310 -14.88 -4.06 -4.60
CA ALA A 310 -15.59 -3.18 -3.69
C ALA A 310 -17.10 -3.15 -3.97
N PHE A 311 -17.88 -2.80 -2.98
CA PHE A 311 -19.26 -2.35 -3.13
C PHE A 311 -19.34 -0.84 -2.96
N GLU A 312 -20.11 -0.17 -3.78
CA GLU A 312 -20.53 1.20 -3.56
C GLU A 312 -22.06 1.19 -3.40
N ILE A 313 -22.49 1.24 -2.13
CA ILE A 313 -23.88 1.00 -1.73
C ILE A 313 -24.61 2.32 -1.56
N ILE A 314 -25.62 2.58 -2.36
CA ILE A 314 -26.55 3.70 -2.14
C ILE A 314 -27.35 3.39 -0.88
N THR A 315 -26.96 3.98 0.24
CA THR A 315 -27.59 3.77 1.55
C THR A 315 -28.72 4.74 1.84
N THR A 316 -28.68 5.90 1.22
CA THR A 316 -29.79 6.86 1.23
C THR A 316 -30.13 7.20 -0.21
N VAL A 317 -31.38 6.98 -0.61
CA VAL A 317 -31.84 7.05 -1.98
C VAL A 317 -32.68 8.30 -2.18
N ALA A 318 -32.27 9.17 -3.10
CA ALA A 318 -33.02 10.36 -3.46
C ALA A 318 -34.47 10.04 -3.86
N SER A 319 -35.43 10.82 -3.39
CA SER A 319 -36.85 10.60 -3.60
C SER A 319 -37.56 11.85 -4.13
N SER A 320 -38.48 11.67 -5.10
CA SER A 320 -39.35 12.75 -5.54
C SER A 320 -40.38 13.17 -4.50
N GLU A 321 -40.64 12.31 -3.53
CA GLU A 321 -41.61 12.53 -2.45
C GLU A 321 -40.87 13.00 -1.17
N PRO A 322 -41.46 13.90 -0.41
CA PRO A 322 -40.77 14.48 0.75
C PRO A 322 -40.51 13.48 1.90
N GLY A 323 -41.13 12.34 1.87
CA GLY A 323 -41.04 11.37 2.98
C GLY A 323 -41.70 11.86 4.29
N PRO A 324 -41.59 11.09 5.37
CA PRO A 324 -42.21 11.43 6.65
C PRO A 324 -41.57 12.65 7.34
N ASP A 325 -40.31 12.90 7.10
CA ASP A 325 -39.49 13.98 7.67
C ASP A 325 -39.32 15.18 6.73
N GLY A 326 -39.74 15.04 5.47
CA GLY A 326 -39.73 16.12 4.48
C GLY A 326 -38.39 16.31 3.79
N ASN A 327 -37.47 15.36 3.90
CA ASN A 327 -36.09 15.52 3.41
C ASN A 327 -35.84 15.10 1.97
N TYR A 328 -36.79 14.43 1.30
CA TYR A 328 -36.65 13.93 -0.08
C TYR A 328 -35.56 12.85 -0.23
N SER A 329 -35.33 12.06 0.80
CA SER A 329 -34.41 10.92 0.80
C SER A 329 -35.06 9.73 1.51
N ASN A 330 -34.80 8.52 1.03
CA ASN A 330 -35.24 7.28 1.64
C ASN A 330 -34.01 6.59 2.23
N GLU A 331 -33.82 6.75 3.52
CA GLU A 331 -32.69 6.13 4.20
C GLU A 331 -32.96 4.65 4.49
N LEU A 332 -32.08 3.77 4.00
CA LEU A 332 -32.17 2.34 4.31
C LEU A 332 -31.83 2.11 5.78
N PRO A 333 -32.52 1.18 6.44
CA PRO A 333 -32.17 0.81 7.83
C PRO A 333 -30.72 0.30 7.91
N PRO A 334 -29.92 0.75 8.90
CA PRO A 334 -28.56 0.27 9.09
C PRO A 334 -28.43 -1.25 9.12
N GLU A 335 -29.41 -1.95 9.70
CA GLU A 335 -29.43 -3.41 9.82
C GLU A 335 -29.51 -4.13 8.46
N MET A 336 -30.10 -3.49 7.44
CA MET A 336 -30.14 -4.02 6.07
C MET A 336 -28.76 -3.90 5.40
N ILE A 337 -28.06 -2.81 5.67
CA ILE A 337 -26.72 -2.57 5.13
C ILE A 337 -25.69 -3.42 5.87
N GLU A 338 -25.87 -3.65 7.18
CA GLU A 338 -24.98 -4.47 7.99
C GLU A 338 -24.82 -5.89 7.42
N GLU A 339 -25.90 -6.52 6.93
CA GLU A 339 -25.83 -7.83 6.27
C GLU A 339 -24.86 -7.82 5.07
N TRP A 340 -24.86 -6.77 4.27
CA TRP A 340 -23.97 -6.60 3.12
C TRP A 340 -22.54 -6.29 3.55
N VAL A 341 -22.38 -5.48 4.58
CA VAL A 341 -21.07 -5.13 5.14
C VAL A 341 -20.40 -6.35 5.75
N ASP A 342 -21.12 -7.16 6.54
CA ASP A 342 -20.59 -8.38 7.14
C ASP A 342 -20.16 -9.41 6.09
N ALA A 343 -21.00 -9.63 5.07
CA ALA A 343 -20.68 -10.54 3.97
C ALA A 343 -19.47 -10.04 3.14
N ALA A 344 -19.36 -8.73 2.93
CA ALA A 344 -18.23 -8.11 2.26
C ALA A 344 -16.92 -8.30 3.04
N GLU A 345 -16.95 -8.14 4.37
CA GLU A 345 -15.79 -8.38 5.24
C GLU A 345 -15.28 -9.81 5.11
N GLU A 346 -16.19 -10.79 5.25
CA GLU A 346 -15.85 -12.22 5.12
C GLU A 346 -15.29 -12.57 3.73
N ALA A 347 -15.74 -11.85 2.69
CA ALA A 347 -15.34 -12.07 1.32
C ALA A 347 -14.09 -11.28 0.89
N GLY A 348 -13.56 -10.38 1.71
CA GLY A 348 -12.46 -9.49 1.35
C GLY A 348 -12.86 -8.41 0.34
N VAL A 349 -14.09 -7.89 0.44
CA VAL A 349 -14.65 -6.82 -0.39
C VAL A 349 -14.67 -5.52 0.42
N TYR A 350 -14.18 -4.43 -0.15
CA TYR A 350 -14.28 -3.10 0.47
C TYR A 350 -15.69 -2.55 0.26
N VAL A 351 -16.18 -1.70 1.16
CA VAL A 351 -17.51 -1.09 1.07
C VAL A 351 -17.39 0.43 1.11
N VAL A 352 -18.11 1.11 0.22
CA VAL A 352 -18.32 2.56 0.27
C VAL A 352 -19.82 2.80 0.45
N LEU A 353 -20.21 3.52 1.51
CA LEU A 353 -21.59 3.93 1.75
C LEU A 353 -21.86 5.24 1.01
N ASP A 354 -22.72 5.20 0.01
CA ASP A 354 -23.07 6.37 -0.77
C ASP A 354 -24.33 7.04 -0.25
N LEU A 355 -24.29 8.38 -0.11
CA LEU A 355 -25.35 9.21 0.44
C LEU A 355 -25.96 10.12 -0.63
N GLN A 356 -27.30 10.01 -0.82
CA GLN A 356 -28.12 10.91 -1.62
C GLN A 356 -29.10 11.66 -0.70
N PRO A 357 -28.67 12.79 -0.11
CA PRO A 357 -29.23 13.29 1.15
C PRO A 357 -30.55 14.06 1.03
N GLY A 358 -30.93 14.49 -0.19
CA GLY A 358 -32.05 15.41 -0.34
C GLY A 358 -31.76 16.74 0.36
N THR A 359 -32.65 17.18 1.23
CA THR A 359 -32.50 18.44 1.99
C THR A 359 -31.77 18.29 3.34
N THR A 360 -31.41 17.07 3.73
CA THR A 360 -30.59 16.81 4.91
C THR A 360 -29.11 17.07 4.59
N ASP A 361 -28.32 17.56 5.53
CA ASP A 361 -26.88 17.67 5.36
C ASP A 361 -26.19 16.30 5.40
N PHE A 362 -25.01 16.20 4.76
CA PHE A 362 -24.29 14.95 4.66
C PHE A 362 -23.83 14.41 6.01
N LEU A 363 -23.38 15.29 6.92
CA LEU A 363 -22.94 14.86 8.25
C LEU A 363 -24.06 14.19 9.04
N THR A 364 -25.25 14.79 9.03
CA THR A 364 -26.43 14.21 9.71
C THR A 364 -26.78 12.83 9.15
N GLN A 365 -26.70 12.63 7.84
CA GLN A 365 -26.94 11.31 7.24
C GLN A 365 -25.81 10.32 7.53
N ALA A 366 -24.55 10.73 7.43
CA ALA A 366 -23.40 9.89 7.71
C ALA A 366 -23.44 9.34 9.16
N GLN A 367 -23.83 10.17 10.13
CA GLN A 367 -23.96 9.79 11.53
C GLN A 367 -25.00 8.68 11.78
N ARG A 368 -25.99 8.49 10.90
CA ARG A 368 -26.94 7.37 10.99
C ARG A 368 -26.27 6.01 10.78
N TYR A 369 -25.15 6.00 10.05
CA TYR A 369 -24.37 4.80 9.70
C TYR A 369 -23.03 4.75 10.45
N GLU A 370 -22.90 5.50 11.55
CA GLU A 370 -21.65 5.59 12.32
C GLU A 370 -21.11 4.22 12.72
N ASP A 371 -21.95 3.29 13.18
CA ASP A 371 -21.51 1.96 13.59
C ASP A 371 -21.00 1.11 12.42
N LEU A 372 -21.51 1.31 11.22
CA LEU A 372 -20.98 0.70 9.99
C LEU A 372 -19.66 1.36 9.57
N LEU A 373 -19.56 2.69 9.69
CA LEU A 373 -18.33 3.43 9.40
C LEU A 373 -17.20 3.16 10.40
N LYS A 374 -17.47 2.54 11.56
CA LYS A 374 -16.45 2.00 12.47
C LYS A 374 -15.86 0.67 12.02
N ARG A 375 -16.42 0.04 10.97
CA ARG A 375 -15.81 -1.18 10.40
C ARG A 375 -14.57 -0.78 9.58
N PRO A 376 -13.46 -1.53 9.68
CA PRO A 376 -12.19 -1.18 9.00
C PRO A 376 -12.34 -0.99 7.49
N HIS A 377 -13.12 -1.84 6.83
CA HIS A 377 -13.29 -1.93 5.38
C HIS A 377 -14.45 -1.08 4.84
N VAL A 378 -14.95 -0.08 5.61
CA VAL A 378 -16.08 0.77 5.21
C VAL A 378 -15.66 2.22 5.08
N GLY A 379 -15.85 2.79 3.88
CA GLY A 379 -15.66 4.19 3.53
C GLY A 379 -16.99 4.91 3.28
N LEU A 380 -16.92 6.15 2.80
CA LEU A 380 -18.07 7.02 2.60
C LEU A 380 -18.01 7.72 1.24
N ALA A 381 -19.16 7.86 0.57
CA ALA A 381 -19.33 8.68 -0.61
C ALA A 381 -20.42 9.73 -0.39
N LEU A 382 -20.18 10.92 -0.94
CA LEU A 382 -21.12 12.04 -0.96
C LEU A 382 -21.56 12.28 -2.39
N ASP A 383 -22.82 11.99 -2.69
CA ASP A 383 -23.41 12.22 -4.01
C ASP A 383 -24.08 13.59 -4.04
N SER A 384 -23.30 14.60 -4.38
CA SER A 384 -23.68 16.00 -4.33
C SER A 384 -24.78 16.40 -5.34
N GLU A 385 -25.01 15.61 -6.41
CA GLU A 385 -26.11 15.89 -7.35
C GLU A 385 -27.49 15.82 -6.67
N TRP A 386 -27.58 15.07 -5.58
CA TRP A 386 -28.82 14.88 -4.81
C TRP A 386 -28.89 15.75 -3.54
N ARG A 387 -27.92 16.62 -3.31
CA ARG A 387 -27.96 17.59 -2.20
C ARG A 387 -28.81 18.79 -2.58
N LEU A 388 -29.95 18.95 -1.92
CA LEU A 388 -30.94 20.00 -2.18
C LEU A 388 -30.95 21.06 -1.12
N GLU A 389 -31.16 22.31 -1.52
CA GLU A 389 -31.33 23.45 -0.63
C GLU A 389 -32.71 24.12 -0.78
N GLY A 390 -33.25 24.59 0.33
CA GLY A 390 -34.48 25.38 0.37
C GLY A 390 -35.67 24.69 -0.32
N ASP A 391 -36.19 25.31 -1.40
CA ASP A 391 -37.35 24.84 -2.14
C ASP A 391 -36.99 23.96 -3.36
N GLN A 392 -35.73 23.58 -3.53
CA GLN A 392 -35.26 22.74 -4.62
C GLN A 392 -35.93 21.35 -4.60
N ARG A 393 -36.00 20.72 -5.78
CA ARG A 393 -36.59 19.39 -5.96
C ARG A 393 -35.71 18.57 -6.90
N HIS A 394 -35.61 17.27 -6.62
CA HIS A 394 -34.93 16.35 -7.53
C HIS A 394 -35.51 16.41 -8.93
N MET A 395 -34.69 16.24 -9.95
CA MET A 395 -35.02 16.28 -11.40
C MET A 395 -35.41 17.66 -11.94
N GLU A 396 -35.47 18.71 -11.09
CA GLU A 396 -35.68 20.09 -11.56
C GLU A 396 -34.35 20.82 -11.77
N GLN A 397 -33.34 20.50 -10.95
CA GLN A 397 -31.94 20.94 -11.08
C GLN A 397 -31.00 19.86 -10.53
N VAL A 398 -29.73 19.97 -10.88
CA VAL A 398 -28.65 19.24 -10.24
C VAL A 398 -28.38 19.85 -8.85
N GLY A 399 -28.20 19.05 -7.83
CA GLY A 399 -27.86 19.50 -6.50
C GLY A 399 -26.43 20.03 -6.41
N SER A 400 -26.11 20.61 -5.28
CA SER A 400 -24.76 21.12 -4.99
C SER A 400 -24.49 21.16 -3.49
N VAL A 401 -23.23 21.07 -3.12
CA VAL A 401 -22.77 21.22 -1.74
C VAL A 401 -21.54 22.12 -1.70
N ASP A 402 -21.42 22.97 -0.71
CA ASP A 402 -20.24 23.81 -0.51
C ASP A 402 -19.11 23.03 0.19
N ALA A 403 -17.87 23.53 0.04
CA ALA A 403 -16.70 22.92 0.65
C ALA A 403 -16.77 22.88 2.17
N ALA A 404 -17.51 23.76 2.81
CA ALA A 404 -17.62 23.80 4.27
C ALA A 404 -18.37 22.56 4.79
N GLU A 405 -19.49 22.17 4.16
CA GLU A 405 -20.24 20.95 4.52
C GLU A 405 -19.42 19.68 4.22
N VAL A 406 -18.71 19.65 3.09
CA VAL A 406 -17.80 18.53 2.75
C VAL A 406 -16.70 18.40 3.80
N ASN A 407 -16.04 19.50 4.15
CA ASN A 407 -14.97 19.53 5.16
C ASN A 407 -15.48 19.12 6.55
N GLU A 408 -16.67 19.56 6.96
CA GLU A 408 -17.28 19.19 8.24
C GLU A 408 -17.52 17.67 8.31
N THR A 409 -18.03 17.07 7.22
CA THR A 409 -18.25 15.62 7.14
C THR A 409 -16.93 14.86 7.13
N ALA A 410 -15.94 15.35 6.40
CA ALA A 410 -14.60 14.75 6.33
C ALA A 410 -13.87 14.84 7.69
N ASP A 411 -13.95 15.97 8.39
CA ASP A 411 -13.37 16.16 9.73
C ASP A 411 -13.97 15.18 10.74
N TRP A 412 -15.29 15.00 10.69
CA TRP A 412 -15.98 14.04 11.55
C TRP A 412 -15.55 12.60 11.25
N LEU A 413 -15.47 12.21 9.96
CA LEU A 413 -15.06 10.85 9.58
C LEU A 413 -13.59 10.59 9.95
N ALA A 414 -12.71 11.57 9.75
CA ALA A 414 -11.30 11.48 10.15
C ALA A 414 -11.16 11.32 11.67
N GLN A 415 -11.94 12.09 12.45
CA GLN A 415 -11.98 11.95 13.91
C GLN A 415 -12.48 10.56 14.32
N LEU A 416 -13.58 10.05 13.71
CA LEU A 416 -14.11 8.71 13.96
C LEU A 416 -13.06 7.63 13.68
N THR A 417 -12.33 7.75 12.57
CA THR A 417 -11.28 6.83 12.16
C THR A 417 -10.15 6.79 13.19
N ARG A 418 -9.67 7.94 13.61
CA ARG A 418 -8.58 8.07 14.60
C ARG A 418 -8.99 7.57 15.99
N GLU A 419 -10.19 7.95 16.48
CA GLU A 419 -10.67 7.59 17.82
C GLU A 419 -10.96 6.09 17.98
N ASN A 420 -11.10 5.36 16.87
CA ASN A 420 -11.39 3.92 16.89
C ASN A 420 -10.22 3.08 16.33
N ASP A 421 -9.02 3.66 16.18
CA ASP A 421 -7.82 2.98 15.67
C ASP A 421 -8.11 2.22 14.36
N LEU A 422 -8.72 2.91 13.39
CA LEU A 422 -9.13 2.33 12.11
C LEU A 422 -8.10 2.61 11.02
N PRO A 423 -8.01 1.75 10.00
CA PRO A 423 -7.23 2.03 8.80
C PRO A 423 -7.83 3.20 8.01
N GLN A 424 -7.04 3.76 7.09
CA GLN A 424 -7.46 4.86 6.24
C GLN A 424 -8.76 4.52 5.49
N LYS A 425 -9.69 5.45 5.44
CA LYS A 425 -10.98 5.29 4.76
C LYS A 425 -11.01 5.98 3.41
N VAL A 426 -11.62 5.32 2.43
CA VAL A 426 -11.96 5.96 1.15
C VAL A 426 -13.08 6.97 1.39
N PHE A 427 -12.88 8.20 0.92
CA PHE A 427 -13.87 9.27 0.96
C PHE A 427 -14.09 9.81 -0.46
N VAL A 428 -15.24 9.55 -1.03
CA VAL A 428 -15.57 9.81 -2.43
C VAL A 428 -16.50 11.01 -2.56
N LEU A 429 -16.20 11.89 -3.51
CA LEU A 429 -17.07 12.99 -3.91
C LEU A 429 -17.55 12.76 -5.35
N HIS A 430 -18.82 12.44 -5.54
CA HIS A 430 -19.42 12.31 -6.87
C HIS A 430 -19.50 13.67 -7.56
N GLN A 431 -19.04 13.73 -8.80
CA GLN A 431 -19.05 14.96 -9.57
C GLN A 431 -19.07 14.70 -11.08
N PHE A 432 -19.99 15.32 -11.80
CA PHE A 432 -19.95 15.41 -13.28
C PHE A 432 -19.99 16.84 -13.79
N SER A 433 -20.25 17.82 -12.92
CA SER A 433 -20.22 19.24 -13.19
C SER A 433 -19.48 20.00 -12.10
N THR A 434 -18.79 21.08 -12.45
CA THR A 434 -18.16 21.97 -11.47
C THR A 434 -19.16 22.66 -10.54
N ASP A 435 -20.39 22.85 -11.00
CA ASP A 435 -21.45 23.49 -10.20
C ASP A 435 -21.93 22.63 -9.02
N MET A 436 -21.61 21.33 -9.01
CA MET A 436 -21.93 20.43 -7.89
C MET A 436 -21.08 20.68 -6.65
N LEU A 437 -19.85 21.18 -6.85
CA LEU A 437 -18.90 21.60 -5.83
C LEU A 437 -18.32 22.97 -6.22
N PRO A 438 -19.08 24.06 -6.05
CA PRO A 438 -18.79 25.36 -6.66
C PRO A 438 -17.52 26.03 -6.12
N ASP A 439 -17.09 25.68 -4.93
CA ASP A 439 -15.89 26.19 -4.24
C ASP A 439 -14.93 25.07 -3.84
N ARG A 440 -14.79 24.06 -4.73
CA ARG A 440 -13.99 22.83 -4.50
C ARG A 440 -12.55 23.10 -4.09
N GLU A 441 -11.96 24.21 -4.51
CA GLU A 441 -10.62 24.66 -4.11
C GLU A 441 -10.46 24.89 -2.61
N ASN A 442 -11.58 25.01 -1.87
CA ASN A 442 -11.59 25.17 -0.42
C ASN A 442 -11.75 23.82 0.33
N ILE A 443 -11.86 22.71 -0.40
CA ILE A 443 -11.85 21.36 0.21
C ILE A 443 -10.43 21.02 0.61
N THR A 444 -10.24 20.60 1.86
CA THR A 444 -8.95 20.19 2.40
C THR A 444 -8.83 18.67 2.33
N ALA A 445 -7.74 18.15 1.78
CA ALA A 445 -7.49 16.71 1.66
C ALA A 445 -6.24 16.24 2.45
N ASP A 446 -5.73 17.05 3.36
CA ASP A 446 -4.56 16.79 4.22
C ASP A 446 -4.91 16.02 5.51
N ARG A 447 -5.91 15.12 5.44
CA ARG A 447 -6.33 14.24 6.54
C ARG A 447 -5.74 12.85 6.34
N PRO A 448 -4.74 12.44 7.13
CA PRO A 448 -4.07 11.15 6.94
C PRO A 448 -5.00 9.94 7.15
N GLU A 449 -6.14 10.13 7.81
CA GLU A 449 -7.15 9.11 8.02
C GLU A 449 -8.04 8.85 6.79
N LEU A 450 -8.00 9.73 5.78
CA LEU A 450 -8.89 9.68 4.62
C LEU A 450 -8.10 9.65 3.30
N ALA A 451 -8.52 8.79 2.39
CA ALA A 451 -8.13 8.82 0.99
C ALA A 451 -9.26 9.48 0.18
N MET A 452 -9.10 10.76 -0.12
CA MET A 452 -10.15 11.56 -0.76
C MET A 452 -10.07 11.48 -2.28
N LEU A 453 -11.21 11.22 -2.93
CA LEU A 453 -11.33 11.07 -4.37
C LEU A 453 -12.45 11.93 -4.95
N VAL A 454 -12.21 12.51 -6.13
CA VAL A 454 -13.28 13.01 -6.99
C VAL A 454 -13.68 11.89 -7.96
N HIS A 455 -14.93 11.47 -7.89
CA HIS A 455 -15.52 10.45 -8.74
C HIS A 455 -16.17 11.09 -9.97
N ALA A 456 -15.53 10.96 -11.13
CA ALA A 456 -16.05 11.45 -12.39
C ALA A 456 -17.16 10.52 -12.88
N ASP A 457 -18.41 10.85 -12.56
CA ASP A 457 -19.59 10.02 -12.81
C ASP A 457 -20.49 10.50 -13.96
N GLY A 458 -19.94 11.30 -14.87
CA GLY A 458 -20.61 11.63 -16.12
C GLY A 458 -20.74 10.41 -17.04
N HIS A 459 -21.89 10.27 -17.71
CA HIS A 459 -22.18 9.19 -18.64
C HIS A 459 -22.27 9.65 -20.10
N GLY A 460 -22.35 8.70 -21.04
CA GLY A 460 -22.61 8.94 -22.46
C GLY A 460 -21.48 8.51 -23.39
N THR A 461 -21.19 9.30 -24.42
CA THR A 461 -20.13 8.98 -25.38
C THR A 461 -18.75 9.16 -24.76
N ARG A 462 -17.73 8.51 -25.35
CA ARG A 462 -16.33 8.65 -24.92
C ARG A 462 -15.88 10.11 -24.83
N ASP A 463 -16.23 10.92 -25.83
CA ASP A 463 -15.85 12.33 -25.86
C ASP A 463 -16.50 13.14 -24.71
N LEU A 464 -17.76 12.85 -24.38
CA LEU A 464 -18.45 13.49 -23.27
C LEU A 464 -17.82 13.11 -21.94
N LYS A 465 -17.58 11.82 -21.69
CA LYS A 465 -16.96 11.34 -20.47
C LYS A 465 -15.54 11.88 -20.29
N MET A 466 -14.71 11.86 -21.34
CA MET A 466 -13.38 12.46 -21.30
C MET A 466 -13.42 13.98 -21.14
N GLY A 467 -14.46 14.63 -21.66
CA GLY A 467 -14.71 16.06 -21.41
C GLY A 467 -14.94 16.34 -19.92
N THR A 468 -15.79 15.55 -19.27
CA THR A 468 -16.01 15.60 -17.81
C THR A 468 -14.73 15.35 -17.05
N TRP A 469 -14.04 14.24 -17.32
CA TRP A 469 -12.76 13.89 -16.69
C TRP A 469 -11.73 15.02 -16.79
N ASN A 470 -11.53 15.52 -18.01
CA ASN A 470 -10.54 16.60 -18.25
C ASN A 470 -10.92 17.92 -17.59
N THR A 471 -12.21 18.16 -17.34
CA THR A 471 -12.67 19.33 -16.59
C THR A 471 -12.42 19.13 -15.09
N LEU A 472 -12.79 17.98 -14.54
CA LEU A 472 -12.74 17.72 -13.10
C LEU A 472 -11.32 17.57 -12.56
N LYS A 473 -10.38 17.05 -13.35
CA LYS A 473 -8.98 16.96 -12.94
C LYS A 473 -8.23 18.31 -12.91
N GLN A 474 -8.81 19.38 -13.50
CA GLN A 474 -8.24 20.71 -13.40
C GLN A 474 -8.47 21.28 -12.00
N ASP A 475 -7.46 21.95 -11.46
CA ASP A 475 -7.54 22.59 -10.14
C ASP A 475 -8.04 21.62 -9.04
N LEU A 476 -7.66 20.33 -9.15
CA LEU A 476 -7.94 19.33 -8.12
C LEU A 476 -7.19 19.73 -6.83
N PRO A 477 -7.84 19.77 -5.67
CA PRO A 477 -7.15 20.05 -4.41
C PRO A 477 -5.97 19.09 -4.19
N GLU A 478 -4.87 19.62 -3.66
CA GLU A 478 -3.69 18.82 -3.35
C GLU A 478 -4.05 17.64 -2.42
N GLY A 479 -3.54 16.45 -2.72
CA GLY A 479 -3.84 15.24 -1.95
C GLY A 479 -5.11 14.49 -2.39
N MET A 480 -5.94 15.04 -3.27
CA MET A 480 -7.09 14.33 -3.82
C MET A 480 -6.71 13.49 -5.04
N GLY A 481 -7.27 12.29 -5.11
CA GLY A 481 -7.19 11.41 -6.26
C GLY A 481 -8.41 11.49 -7.18
N MET A 482 -8.39 10.72 -8.27
CA MET A 482 -9.49 10.63 -9.22
C MET A 482 -10.07 9.22 -9.25
N ALA A 483 -11.40 9.15 -9.41
CA ALA A 483 -12.16 7.93 -9.61
C ALA A 483 -13.04 8.02 -10.89
N TRP A 484 -13.42 6.87 -11.43
CA TRP A 484 -14.15 6.77 -12.70
C TRP A 484 -15.38 5.90 -12.54
N LYS A 485 -16.49 6.29 -13.17
CA LYS A 485 -17.71 5.49 -13.22
C LYS A 485 -18.00 5.01 -14.64
N ASN A 486 -18.26 3.73 -14.80
CA ASN A 486 -18.75 3.11 -16.01
C ASN A 486 -20.25 2.79 -15.86
N PHE A 487 -21.02 3.09 -16.91
CA PHE A 487 -22.44 2.80 -16.98
C PHE A 487 -22.70 1.77 -18.09
N TYR A 488 -23.38 0.68 -17.75
CA TYR A 488 -23.68 -0.34 -18.76
C TYR A 488 -24.76 0.11 -19.75
N ASP A 489 -25.73 0.87 -19.28
CA ASP A 489 -26.89 1.27 -20.07
C ASP A 489 -26.71 2.63 -20.79
N GLU A 490 -26.01 3.60 -20.18
CA GLU A 490 -25.88 4.98 -20.65
C GLU A 490 -24.61 5.25 -21.44
N ASP A 491 -23.53 4.49 -21.21
CA ASP A 491 -22.28 4.67 -21.94
C ASP A 491 -22.34 4.04 -23.33
N THR A 492 -21.83 4.75 -24.32
CA THR A 492 -21.84 4.29 -25.72
C THR A 492 -20.50 4.44 -26.42
N PRO A 493 -19.67 3.37 -26.40
CA PRO A 493 -19.78 2.12 -25.62
C PRO A 493 -19.27 2.28 -24.18
N THR A 494 -19.63 1.37 -23.28
CA THR A 494 -18.96 1.21 -21.99
C THR A 494 -17.49 0.92 -22.22
N TRP A 495 -16.62 1.50 -21.39
CA TRP A 495 -15.18 1.32 -21.51
C TRP A 495 -14.74 -0.06 -21.01
N THR A 496 -13.77 -0.66 -21.69
CA THR A 496 -13.14 -1.89 -21.22
C THR A 496 -12.22 -1.61 -20.02
N PRO A 497 -11.84 -2.62 -19.22
CA PRO A 497 -10.85 -2.48 -18.14
C PRO A 497 -9.54 -1.85 -18.62
N GLU A 498 -8.97 -2.31 -19.73
CA GLU A 498 -7.76 -1.75 -20.34
C GLU A 498 -7.92 -0.26 -20.66
N GLU A 499 -8.99 0.09 -21.40
CA GLU A 499 -9.28 1.48 -21.76
C GLU A 499 -9.51 2.38 -20.54
N THR A 500 -10.14 1.85 -19.48
CA THR A 500 -10.37 2.59 -18.24
C THR A 500 -9.05 2.86 -17.48
N TYR A 501 -8.13 1.88 -17.45
CA TYR A 501 -6.83 2.06 -16.78
C TYR A 501 -5.80 2.78 -17.64
N ASP A 502 -6.05 3.00 -18.93
CA ASP A 502 -5.25 3.87 -19.80
C ASP A 502 -5.60 5.37 -19.63
N ILE A 503 -6.62 5.70 -18.85
CA ILE A 503 -6.98 7.10 -18.56
C ILE A 503 -5.91 7.73 -17.66
N GLU A 504 -5.52 8.98 -17.98
CA GLU A 504 -4.54 9.73 -17.20
C GLU A 504 -5.16 10.94 -16.45
N PRO A 505 -4.88 11.06 -15.11
CA PRO A 505 -4.22 10.08 -14.24
C PRO A 505 -5.04 8.79 -14.12
N ARG A 506 -4.38 7.64 -13.98
CA ARG A 506 -5.09 6.36 -13.83
C ARG A 506 -5.99 6.38 -12.59
N PRO A 507 -7.30 6.06 -12.70
CA PRO A 507 -8.22 6.13 -11.58
C PRO A 507 -7.84 5.15 -10.45
N TRP A 508 -7.95 5.59 -9.21
CA TRP A 508 -7.74 4.74 -8.02
C TRP A 508 -8.95 3.87 -7.71
N PHE A 509 -10.12 4.35 -8.03
CA PHE A 509 -11.39 3.67 -7.80
C PHE A 509 -12.23 3.71 -9.09
N VAL A 510 -12.83 2.60 -9.45
CA VAL A 510 -13.71 2.49 -10.62
C VAL A 510 -15.01 1.84 -10.17
N SER A 511 -16.16 2.45 -10.44
CA SER A 511 -17.44 1.81 -10.18
C SER A 511 -18.22 1.51 -11.47
N TYR A 512 -19.09 0.53 -11.38
CA TYR A 512 -19.97 0.08 -12.46
C TYR A 512 -21.42 0.13 -12.00
N GLN A 513 -22.24 0.86 -12.77
CA GLN A 513 -23.68 0.97 -12.59
C GLN A 513 -24.46 0.30 -13.71
#